data_099cd6b4199184f38375668bcb5639dd
#
_entry.id   099cd6b4199184f38375668bcb5639dd
#
_cell.length_a   1.000
_cell.length_b   1.000
_cell.length_c   1.000
_cell.angle_alpha   90.00
_cell.angle_beta   90.00
_cell.angle_gamma   90.00
#
_symmetry.space_group_name_H-M   'P 1'
#
loop_
_entity.id
_entity.type
_entity.pdbx_description
1 polymer ?
#
loop_
_entity_poly.entity_id
_entity_poly.type
_entity_poly.pdbx_seq_one_letter_code
_entity_poly.pdbx_strand_id
1 'polypeptide(L)'
;SERFNEKLKDLKTPENYAVVMDLDETVLDNTPLLVRDMEQCHDYTKWDTWSDWEKQGKPGLIPGAKAFLDHVNQSKVRIYYVSDRMQENKADTLKTLNALGLPQVSDESVLLDTVSKEERRQSILKKQQIVMLFGDSLPDFAVQFKNKKPSEQQRELVEASAEHFGNDWIVLPNAAYGSWSKATPDSWNAPLKK
;
A
#
# COMPACT_ATOMS: atom_id res chain seq x y z
N SER A 1 -12.54 -9.05 -3.55
CA SER A 1 -13.95 -8.65 -3.24
C SER A 1 -14.72 -9.64 -2.39
N GLU A 2 -14.51 -10.96 -2.49
CA GLU A 2 -15.25 -11.95 -1.67
C GLU A 2 -15.06 -11.71 -0.18
N ARG A 3 -13.83 -11.62 0.31
CA ARG A 3 -13.56 -11.34 1.74
C ARG A 3 -14.16 -10.04 2.23
N PHE A 4 -14.15 -9.00 1.41
CA PHE A 4 -14.80 -7.74 1.75
C PHE A 4 -16.31 -7.92 1.86
N ASN A 5 -16.94 -8.66 0.93
CA ASN A 5 -18.37 -8.94 0.98
C ASN A 5 -18.77 -9.78 2.21
N GLU A 6 -17.91 -10.71 2.64
CA GLU A 6 -18.13 -11.45 3.88
C GLU A 6 -18.15 -10.52 5.07
N LYS A 7 -17.16 -9.61 5.17
CA LYS A 7 -17.09 -8.62 6.26
C LYS A 7 -18.26 -7.64 6.24
N LEU A 8 -18.71 -7.21 5.06
CA LEU A 8 -19.87 -6.31 4.94
C LEU A 8 -21.15 -6.83 5.61
N LYS A 9 -21.36 -8.15 5.65
CA LYS A 9 -22.56 -8.75 6.26
C LYS A 9 -22.70 -8.42 7.75
N ASP A 10 -21.59 -8.18 8.42
CA ASP A 10 -21.52 -7.94 9.86
C ASP A 10 -21.51 -6.44 10.21
N LEU A 11 -21.42 -5.55 9.20
CA LEU A 11 -21.32 -4.11 9.40
C LEU A 11 -22.71 -3.48 9.55
N LYS A 12 -23.07 -3.06 10.76
CA LYS A 12 -24.35 -2.38 11.02
C LYS A 12 -24.41 -0.96 10.47
N THR A 13 -23.30 -0.23 10.52
CA THR A 13 -23.16 1.18 10.09
C THR A 13 -21.88 1.28 9.27
N PRO A 14 -21.92 1.01 7.95
CA PRO A 14 -20.71 0.92 7.11
C PRO A 14 -19.79 2.14 7.20
N GLU A 15 -20.34 3.33 7.42
CA GLU A 15 -19.60 4.59 7.54
C GLU A 15 -18.63 4.64 8.75
N ASN A 16 -18.85 3.78 9.74
CA ASN A 16 -17.96 3.64 10.91
C ASN A 16 -16.75 2.75 10.63
N TYR A 17 -16.66 2.19 9.42
CA TYR A 17 -15.59 1.28 9.02
C TYR A 17 -14.79 1.85 7.86
N ALA A 18 -13.54 1.43 7.79
CA ALA A 18 -12.61 1.87 6.77
C ALA A 18 -11.85 0.72 6.13
N VAL A 19 -11.56 0.88 4.85
CA VAL A 19 -10.50 0.16 4.12
C VAL A 19 -9.32 1.11 3.99
N VAL A 20 -8.12 0.62 4.25
CA VAL A 20 -6.87 1.38 4.09
C VAL A 20 -6.07 0.76 2.96
N MET A 21 -5.69 1.59 2.00
CA MET A 21 -4.93 1.20 0.82
C MET A 21 -3.59 1.93 0.82
N ASP A 22 -2.49 1.23 0.63
CA ASP A 22 -1.30 1.86 0.10
C ASP A 22 -1.52 2.33 -1.34
N LEU A 23 -0.66 3.19 -1.89
CA LEU A 23 -0.81 3.71 -3.26
C LEU A 23 0.11 2.99 -4.25
N ASP A 24 1.41 3.10 -4.08
CA ASP A 24 2.38 2.67 -5.08
C ASP A 24 2.51 1.14 -5.09
N GLU A 25 2.35 0.51 -6.26
CA GLU A 25 2.27 -0.94 -6.48
C GLU A 25 1.12 -1.65 -5.72
N THR A 26 0.19 -0.85 -5.19
CA THR A 26 -1.04 -1.35 -4.55
C THR A 26 -2.29 -0.87 -5.29
N VAL A 27 -2.43 0.43 -5.50
CA VAL A 27 -3.48 1.06 -6.31
C VAL A 27 -2.91 1.56 -7.63
N LEU A 28 -1.72 2.13 -7.61
CA LEU A 28 -1.02 2.75 -8.73
C LEU A 28 0.04 1.80 -9.29
N ASP A 29 0.11 1.71 -10.61
CA ASP A 29 1.15 1.03 -11.36
C ASP A 29 2.21 2.03 -11.80
N ASN A 30 3.39 1.98 -11.15
CA ASN A 30 4.52 2.83 -11.47
C ASN A 30 5.52 2.18 -12.45
N THR A 31 5.15 1.09 -13.10
CA THR A 31 5.98 0.46 -14.15
C THR A 31 6.56 1.46 -15.14
N PRO A 32 5.83 2.51 -15.60
CA PRO A 32 6.42 3.49 -16.52
C PRO A 32 7.61 4.26 -15.95
N LEU A 33 7.62 4.57 -14.65
CA LEU A 33 8.79 5.16 -13.98
C LEU A 33 9.97 4.20 -14.00
N LEU A 34 9.74 2.95 -13.58
CA LEU A 34 10.78 1.95 -13.47
C LEU A 34 11.41 1.64 -14.82
N VAL A 35 10.59 1.51 -15.86
CA VAL A 35 11.07 1.30 -17.24
C VAL A 35 11.92 2.48 -17.72
N ARG A 36 11.45 3.71 -17.51
CA ARG A 36 12.21 4.92 -17.88
C ARG A 36 13.59 4.93 -17.23
N ASP A 37 13.63 4.69 -15.94
CA ASP A 37 14.88 4.74 -15.18
C ASP A 37 15.83 3.61 -15.63
N MET A 38 15.32 2.40 -15.87
CA MET A 38 16.13 1.30 -16.41
C MET A 38 16.65 1.58 -17.81
N GLU A 39 15.85 2.16 -18.71
CA GLU A 39 16.27 2.55 -20.06
C GLU A 39 17.37 3.62 -20.04
N GLN A 40 17.37 4.47 -19.03
CA GLN A 40 18.39 5.49 -18.81
C GLN A 40 19.60 4.98 -18.00
N CYS A 41 19.66 3.68 -17.70
CA CYS A 41 20.66 3.10 -16.80
C CYS A 41 20.70 3.78 -15.43
N HIS A 42 19.56 4.31 -14.98
CA HIS A 42 19.41 4.94 -13.68
C HIS A 42 18.93 3.93 -12.64
N ASP A 43 19.47 4.01 -11.44
CA ASP A 43 19.08 3.16 -10.33
C ASP A 43 17.84 3.75 -9.62
N TYR A 44 16.66 3.28 -9.98
CA TYR A 44 15.38 3.73 -9.39
C TYR A 44 15.28 3.50 -7.86
N THR A 45 16.14 2.65 -7.29
CA THR A 45 16.17 2.42 -5.83
C THR A 45 16.83 3.56 -5.05
N LYS A 46 17.39 4.56 -5.75
CA LYS A 46 17.92 5.80 -5.13
C LYS A 46 16.81 6.78 -4.72
N TRP A 47 15.61 6.60 -5.22
CA TRP A 47 14.42 7.42 -4.92
C TRP A 47 14.49 8.89 -5.39
N ASP A 48 15.53 9.30 -6.08
CA ASP A 48 15.76 10.68 -6.52
C ASP A 48 14.89 11.11 -7.71
N THR A 49 14.31 10.15 -8.44
CA THR A 49 13.38 10.39 -9.56
C THR A 49 11.92 10.39 -9.13
N TRP A 50 11.61 9.94 -7.91
CA TRP A 50 10.25 9.76 -7.43
C TRP A 50 9.49 11.08 -7.24
N SER A 51 10.14 12.13 -6.71
CA SER A 51 9.48 13.42 -6.52
C SER A 51 8.96 14.00 -7.84
N ASP A 52 9.74 13.91 -8.92
CA ASP A 52 9.30 14.36 -10.24
C ASP A 52 8.19 13.48 -10.81
N TRP A 53 8.25 12.18 -10.56
CA TRP A 53 7.20 11.25 -10.93
C TRP A 53 5.88 11.53 -10.20
N GLU A 54 5.91 11.78 -8.92
CA GLU A 54 4.73 12.15 -8.13
C GLU A 54 4.06 13.41 -8.64
N LYS A 55 4.84 14.40 -9.12
CA LYS A 55 4.35 15.70 -9.66
C LYS A 55 3.83 15.58 -11.09
N GLN A 56 4.53 14.86 -11.95
CA GLN A 56 4.34 14.92 -13.41
C GLN A 56 4.00 13.57 -14.04
N GLY A 57 4.23 12.48 -13.32
CA GLY A 57 4.03 11.14 -13.81
C GLY A 57 2.56 10.82 -14.07
N LYS A 58 2.36 9.84 -14.93
CA LYS A 58 1.03 9.30 -15.26
C LYS A 58 1.02 7.80 -14.96
N PRO A 59 0.93 7.42 -13.70
CA PRO A 59 0.82 6.01 -13.34
C PRO A 59 -0.48 5.42 -13.91
N GLY A 60 -0.43 4.12 -14.19
CA GLY A 60 -1.63 3.33 -14.43
C GLY A 60 -2.33 2.97 -13.13
N LEU A 61 -3.31 2.08 -13.25
CA LEU A 61 -3.94 1.44 -12.08
C LEU A 61 -3.56 -0.04 -12.05
N ILE A 62 -3.26 -0.55 -10.89
CA ILE A 62 -3.14 -2.00 -10.67
C ILE A 62 -4.48 -2.65 -11.06
N PRO A 63 -4.44 -3.72 -11.87
CA PRO A 63 -5.65 -4.40 -12.33
C PRO A 63 -6.59 -4.78 -11.18
N GLY A 64 -7.84 -4.35 -11.28
CA GLY A 64 -8.87 -4.60 -10.27
C GLY A 64 -8.94 -3.57 -9.13
N ALA A 65 -7.94 -2.72 -8.94
CA ALA A 65 -7.92 -1.73 -7.84
C ALA A 65 -9.12 -0.78 -7.91
N LYS A 66 -9.38 -0.18 -9.07
CA LYS A 66 -10.52 0.74 -9.23
C LYS A 66 -11.87 0.05 -9.00
N ALA A 67 -12.06 -1.11 -9.59
CA ALA A 67 -13.32 -1.85 -9.44
C ALA A 67 -13.59 -2.22 -7.96
N PHE A 68 -12.54 -2.58 -7.22
CA PHE A 68 -12.64 -2.85 -5.78
C PHE A 68 -12.98 -1.57 -5.00
N LEU A 69 -12.27 -0.46 -5.26
CA LEU A 69 -12.50 0.81 -4.59
C LEU A 69 -13.89 1.38 -4.87
N ASP A 70 -14.38 1.28 -6.11
CA ASP A 70 -15.75 1.66 -6.47
C ASP A 70 -16.78 0.83 -5.69
N HIS A 71 -16.54 -0.47 -5.51
CA HIS A 71 -17.40 -1.34 -4.71
C HIS A 71 -17.39 -0.97 -3.23
N VAL A 72 -16.21 -0.68 -2.65
CA VAL A 72 -16.10 -0.18 -1.26
C VAL A 72 -16.88 1.12 -1.10
N ASN A 73 -16.76 2.05 -2.05
CA ASN A 73 -17.46 3.34 -2.03
C ASN A 73 -18.98 3.17 -2.12
N GLN A 74 -19.47 2.30 -3.01
CA GLN A 74 -20.91 1.97 -3.12
C GLN A 74 -21.45 1.35 -1.83
N SER A 75 -20.61 0.62 -1.11
CA SER A 75 -20.95 0.01 0.18
C SER A 75 -20.91 1.01 1.35
N LYS A 76 -20.64 2.29 1.11
CA LYS A 76 -20.52 3.40 2.09
C LYS A 76 -19.42 3.19 3.14
N VAL A 77 -18.50 2.27 2.94
CA VAL A 77 -17.31 2.12 3.76
C VAL A 77 -16.30 3.21 3.40
N ARG A 78 -15.62 3.76 4.40
CA ARG A 78 -14.61 4.81 4.18
C ARG A 78 -13.37 4.23 3.52
N ILE A 79 -12.73 5.03 2.68
CA ILE A 79 -11.47 4.70 2.03
C ILE A 79 -10.41 5.67 2.50
N TYR A 80 -9.28 5.15 2.96
CA TYR A 80 -8.08 5.93 3.23
C TYR A 80 -6.93 5.42 2.37
N TYR A 81 -6.22 6.35 1.76
CA TYR A 81 -5.00 6.10 1.00
C TYR A 81 -3.81 6.52 1.87
N VAL A 82 -2.99 5.55 2.29
CA VAL A 82 -1.87 5.78 3.22
C VAL A 82 -0.57 5.42 2.52
N SER A 83 0.14 6.42 2.01
CA SER A 83 1.31 6.23 1.15
C SER A 83 2.54 6.94 1.70
N ASP A 84 3.72 6.41 1.40
CA ASP A 84 5.00 7.05 1.70
C ASP A 84 5.43 8.06 0.61
N ARG A 85 4.51 8.47 -0.28
CA ARG A 85 4.70 9.63 -1.15
C ARG A 85 4.95 10.88 -0.33
N MET A 86 5.74 11.79 -0.89
CA MET A 86 6.18 13.00 -0.22
C MET A 86 5.01 13.94 0.07
N GLN A 87 4.93 14.43 1.30
CA GLN A 87 3.86 15.37 1.71
C GLN A 87 3.84 16.65 0.88
N GLU A 88 5.00 17.13 0.44
CA GLU A 88 5.13 18.32 -0.41
C GLU A 88 4.47 18.15 -1.79
N ASN A 89 4.32 16.92 -2.27
CA ASN A 89 3.69 16.56 -3.54
C ASN A 89 2.20 16.20 -3.38
N LYS A 90 1.59 16.51 -2.24
CA LYS A 90 0.21 16.10 -1.94
C LYS A 90 -0.80 16.62 -2.96
N ALA A 91 -0.67 17.88 -3.36
CA ALA A 91 -1.58 18.48 -4.34
C ALA A 91 -1.55 17.75 -5.69
N ASP A 92 -0.36 17.36 -6.16
CA ASP A 92 -0.19 16.62 -7.41
C ASP A 92 -0.67 15.17 -7.27
N THR A 93 -0.42 14.55 -6.12
CA THR A 93 -0.97 13.21 -5.81
C THR A 93 -2.49 13.24 -5.83
N LEU A 94 -3.16 14.19 -5.17
CA LEU A 94 -4.62 14.34 -5.20
C LEU A 94 -5.14 14.54 -6.64
N LYS A 95 -4.46 15.37 -7.44
CA LYS A 95 -4.79 15.59 -8.85
C LYS A 95 -4.70 14.30 -9.65
N THR A 96 -3.65 13.51 -9.46
CA THR A 96 -3.45 12.23 -10.13
C THR A 96 -4.54 11.22 -9.75
N LEU A 97 -4.83 11.07 -8.46
CA LEU A 97 -5.88 10.14 -8.00
C LEU A 97 -7.26 10.53 -8.51
N ASN A 98 -7.59 11.83 -8.53
CA ASN A 98 -8.84 12.34 -9.12
C ASN A 98 -8.90 12.12 -10.63
N ALA A 99 -7.81 12.34 -11.36
CA ALA A 99 -7.76 12.10 -12.80
C ALA A 99 -7.95 10.62 -13.16
N LEU A 100 -7.53 9.71 -12.28
CA LEU A 100 -7.78 8.26 -12.40
C LEU A 100 -9.21 7.87 -11.98
N GLY A 101 -10.02 8.81 -11.51
CA GLY A 101 -11.41 8.59 -11.10
C GLY A 101 -11.53 7.73 -9.84
N LEU A 102 -10.56 7.80 -8.93
CA LEU A 102 -10.63 7.07 -7.68
C LEU A 102 -11.62 7.73 -6.70
N PRO A 103 -12.38 6.94 -5.95
CA PRO A 103 -13.41 7.47 -5.05
C PRO A 103 -12.82 8.03 -3.76
N GLN A 104 -13.55 8.94 -3.13
CA GLN A 104 -13.27 9.52 -1.80
C GLN A 104 -11.88 10.20 -1.69
N VAL A 105 -11.32 10.70 -2.80
CA VAL A 105 -10.03 11.41 -2.80
C VAL A 105 -10.21 12.80 -2.19
N SER A 106 -9.55 13.06 -1.08
CA SER A 106 -9.57 14.35 -0.37
C SER A 106 -8.33 14.53 0.50
N ASP A 107 -8.11 15.73 0.99
CA ASP A 107 -7.03 16.00 1.97
C ASP A 107 -7.12 15.15 3.24
N GLU A 108 -8.31 14.76 3.64
CA GLU A 108 -8.56 13.98 4.86
C GLU A 108 -8.33 12.47 4.64
N SER A 109 -8.57 11.99 3.43
CA SER A 109 -8.50 10.55 3.10
C SER A 109 -7.16 10.13 2.51
N VAL A 110 -6.36 11.06 1.97
CA VAL A 110 -5.03 10.79 1.43
C VAL A 110 -3.99 11.23 2.45
N LEU A 111 -3.36 10.27 3.10
CA LEU A 111 -2.38 10.48 4.17
C LEU A 111 -0.98 10.13 3.66
N LEU A 112 -0.17 11.15 3.40
CA LEU A 112 1.18 11.01 2.87
C LEU A 112 2.24 11.02 3.98
N ASP A 113 3.52 10.93 3.61
CA ASP A 113 4.64 10.78 4.55
C ASP A 113 4.88 12.04 5.40
N THR A 114 4.19 12.12 6.53
CA THR A 114 4.38 13.12 7.58
C THR A 114 4.85 12.49 8.88
N VAL A 115 4.31 11.32 9.17
CA VAL A 115 4.62 10.46 10.31
C VAL A 115 4.53 9.01 9.83
N SER A 116 4.91 8.05 10.66
CA SER A 116 4.90 6.63 10.27
C SER A 116 3.51 6.16 9.78
N LYS A 117 3.48 5.16 8.90
CA LYS A 117 2.20 4.54 8.46
C LYS A 117 1.38 4.05 9.66
N GLU A 118 2.03 3.56 10.70
CA GLU A 118 1.34 3.16 11.94
C GLU A 118 0.61 4.33 12.61
N GLU A 119 1.27 5.47 12.80
CA GLU A 119 0.65 6.64 13.41
C GLU A 119 -0.50 7.17 12.55
N ARG A 120 -0.37 7.12 11.23
CA ARG A 120 -1.46 7.45 10.29
C ARG A 120 -2.64 6.47 10.44
N ARG A 121 -2.40 5.15 10.54
CA ARG A 121 -3.45 4.15 10.84
C ARG A 121 -4.11 4.39 12.20
N GLN A 122 -3.33 4.69 13.23
CA GLN A 122 -3.86 5.02 14.55
C GLN A 122 -4.76 6.27 14.52
N SER A 123 -4.46 7.25 13.66
CA SER A 123 -5.33 8.42 13.48
C SER A 123 -6.68 8.07 12.84
N ILE A 124 -6.69 7.08 11.93
CA ILE A 124 -7.92 6.54 11.33
C ILE A 124 -8.74 5.79 12.39
N LEU A 125 -8.09 4.95 13.19
CA LEU A 125 -8.74 4.15 14.25
C LEU A 125 -9.45 4.99 15.32
N LYS A 126 -9.10 6.27 15.45
CA LYS A 126 -9.84 7.21 16.32
C LYS A 126 -11.22 7.58 15.77
N LYS A 127 -11.46 7.37 14.48
CA LYS A 127 -12.67 7.77 13.75
C LYS A 127 -13.46 6.57 13.22
N GLN A 128 -12.77 5.57 12.67
CA GLN A 128 -13.36 4.37 12.05
C GLN A 128 -12.63 3.10 12.50
N GLN A 129 -13.31 1.97 12.42
CA GLN A 129 -12.70 0.66 12.57
C GLN A 129 -12.14 0.22 11.21
N ILE A 130 -10.87 -0.15 11.16
CA ILE A 130 -10.24 -0.65 9.93
C ILE A 130 -10.64 -2.12 9.76
N VAL A 131 -11.29 -2.43 8.65
CA VAL A 131 -11.75 -3.81 8.33
C VAL A 131 -10.82 -4.54 7.40
N MET A 132 -10.08 -3.81 6.55
CA MET A 132 -9.08 -4.41 5.66
C MET A 132 -7.95 -3.43 5.40
N LEU A 133 -6.75 -3.99 5.26
CA LEU A 133 -5.52 -3.30 4.85
C LEU A 133 -5.03 -3.90 3.53
N PHE A 134 -4.56 -3.05 2.63
CA PHE A 134 -3.97 -3.43 1.36
C PHE A 134 -2.61 -2.76 1.20
N GLY A 135 -1.61 -3.50 0.78
CA GLY A 135 -0.27 -3.00 0.57
C GLY A 135 0.61 -3.99 -0.17
N ASP A 136 1.72 -3.54 -0.67
CA ASP A 136 2.76 -4.36 -1.33
C ASP A 136 3.92 -4.69 -0.40
N SER A 137 3.96 -4.06 0.78
CA SER A 137 5.05 -4.18 1.74
C SER A 137 4.53 -4.50 3.15
N LEU A 138 5.22 -5.36 3.88
CA LEU A 138 4.81 -5.77 5.23
C LEU A 138 4.58 -4.61 6.21
N PRO A 139 5.36 -3.51 6.20
CA PRO A 139 5.10 -2.32 7.04
C PRO A 139 3.75 -1.64 6.80
N ASP A 140 3.07 -1.92 5.67
CA ASP A 140 1.72 -1.42 5.38
C ASP A 140 0.68 -2.00 6.34
N PHE A 141 0.96 -3.14 6.93
CA PHE A 141 0.03 -3.87 7.78
C PHE A 141 0.26 -3.62 9.26
N ALA A 142 1.51 -3.70 9.73
CA ALA A 142 1.79 -3.51 11.15
C ALA A 142 3.22 -2.98 11.43
N VAL A 143 3.34 -2.25 12.54
CA VAL A 143 4.62 -1.64 12.96
C VAL A 143 5.72 -2.67 13.24
N GLN A 144 5.35 -3.88 13.64
CA GLN A 144 6.30 -4.97 13.92
C GLN A 144 7.16 -5.35 12.72
N PHE A 145 6.69 -5.09 11.50
CA PHE A 145 7.42 -5.34 10.26
C PHE A 145 8.34 -4.19 9.86
N LYS A 146 8.25 -3.05 10.54
CA LYS A 146 9.14 -1.92 10.30
C LYS A 146 10.56 -2.26 10.77
N ASN A 147 11.54 -1.62 10.13
CA ASN A 147 12.97 -1.79 10.34
C ASN A 147 13.53 -3.11 9.80
N LYS A 148 14.83 -3.04 9.49
CA LYS A 148 15.58 -4.19 9.00
C LYS A 148 15.65 -5.27 10.06
N LYS A 149 15.21 -6.46 9.71
CA LYS A 149 15.30 -7.65 10.57
C LYS A 149 15.96 -8.79 9.78
N PRO A 150 16.62 -9.74 10.47
CA PRO A 150 17.03 -10.99 9.84
C PRO A 150 15.82 -11.69 9.20
N SER A 151 16.04 -12.36 8.06
CA SER A 151 14.97 -13.01 7.30
C SER A 151 14.19 -14.03 8.14
N GLU A 152 14.85 -14.75 9.03
CA GLU A 152 14.23 -15.69 9.96
C GLU A 152 13.24 -14.99 10.91
N GLN A 153 13.67 -13.93 11.56
CA GLN A 153 12.81 -13.14 12.45
C GLN A 153 11.63 -12.53 11.71
N GLN A 154 11.84 -12.07 10.47
CA GLN A 154 10.75 -11.57 9.64
C GLN A 154 9.74 -12.67 9.32
N ARG A 155 10.21 -13.88 9.04
CA ARG A 155 9.35 -15.04 8.78
C ARG A 155 8.54 -15.41 10.02
N GLU A 156 9.16 -15.47 11.20
CA GLU A 156 8.46 -15.72 12.46
C GLU A 156 7.33 -14.72 12.71
N LEU A 157 7.55 -13.42 12.44
CA LEU A 157 6.51 -12.40 12.55
C LEU A 157 5.37 -12.60 11.55
N VAL A 158 5.68 -13.03 10.32
CA VAL A 158 4.66 -13.36 9.32
C VAL A 158 3.85 -14.57 9.77
N GLU A 159 4.50 -15.63 10.26
CA GLU A 159 3.84 -16.82 10.77
C GLU A 159 2.94 -16.51 11.97
N ALA A 160 3.41 -15.68 12.90
CA ALA A 160 2.62 -15.20 14.04
C ALA A 160 1.41 -14.34 13.65
N SER A 161 1.38 -13.82 12.43
CA SER A 161 0.30 -13.00 11.88
C SER A 161 -0.48 -13.72 10.78
N ALA A 162 -0.30 -15.03 10.62
CA ALA A 162 -0.81 -15.79 9.47
C ALA A 162 -2.33 -15.69 9.29
N GLU A 163 -3.09 -15.55 10.37
CA GLU A 163 -4.54 -15.41 10.35
C GLU A 163 -5.04 -14.16 9.62
N HIS A 164 -4.21 -13.11 9.55
CA HIS A 164 -4.55 -11.85 8.87
C HIS A 164 -4.35 -11.94 7.36
N PHE A 165 -3.29 -12.63 6.90
CA PHE A 165 -2.94 -12.68 5.48
C PHE A 165 -4.00 -13.40 4.66
N GLY A 166 -4.50 -12.72 3.62
CA GLY A 166 -5.61 -13.21 2.78
C GLY A 166 -7.01 -13.06 3.41
N ASN A 167 -7.08 -12.55 4.64
CA ASN A 167 -8.33 -12.27 5.35
C ASN A 167 -8.61 -10.76 5.43
N ASP A 168 -7.94 -10.06 6.31
CA ASP A 168 -8.04 -8.60 6.49
C ASP A 168 -6.76 -7.86 6.05
N TRP A 169 -5.66 -8.56 5.83
CA TRP A 169 -4.45 -8.07 5.20
C TRP A 169 -4.27 -8.67 3.81
N ILE A 170 -4.34 -7.84 2.80
CA ILE A 170 -4.20 -8.24 1.39
C ILE A 170 -2.89 -7.72 0.84
N VAL A 171 -1.95 -8.64 0.64
CA VAL A 171 -0.64 -8.34 0.09
C VAL A 171 -0.68 -8.38 -1.42
N LEU A 172 -0.22 -7.32 -2.08
CA LEU A 172 0.01 -7.27 -3.51
C LEU A 172 1.49 -7.55 -3.80
N PRO A 173 1.82 -8.22 -4.91
CA PRO A 173 3.21 -8.52 -5.22
C PRO A 173 3.96 -7.28 -5.70
N ASN A 174 5.13 -7.01 -5.13
CA ASN A 174 6.11 -6.08 -5.65
C ASN A 174 7.50 -6.71 -5.63
N ALA A 175 8.02 -7.09 -6.79
CA ALA A 175 9.34 -7.68 -6.95
C ALA A 175 10.41 -6.64 -7.35
N ALA A 176 10.02 -5.40 -7.61
CA ALA A 176 10.94 -4.38 -8.12
C ALA A 176 11.69 -3.66 -6.99
N TYR A 177 10.98 -3.29 -5.93
CA TYR A 177 11.56 -2.57 -4.79
C TYR A 177 10.72 -2.80 -3.51
N GLY A 178 11.25 -2.41 -2.37
CA GLY A 178 10.55 -2.50 -1.10
C GLY A 178 11.50 -2.75 0.07
N SER A 179 10.96 -2.82 1.27
CA SER A 179 11.74 -3.07 2.49
C SER A 179 12.47 -4.43 2.49
N TRP A 180 11.99 -5.38 1.71
CA TRP A 180 12.61 -6.69 1.49
C TRP A 180 14.01 -6.58 0.87
N SER A 181 14.28 -5.57 0.04
CA SER A 181 15.61 -5.34 -0.57
C SER A 181 16.69 -5.03 0.47
N LYS A 182 16.31 -4.61 1.65
CA LYS A 182 17.21 -4.35 2.80
C LYS A 182 17.51 -5.59 3.62
N ALA A 183 16.81 -6.70 3.39
CA ALA A 183 17.12 -7.99 4.01
C ALA A 183 18.45 -8.52 3.49
N THR A 184 19.18 -9.26 4.30
CA THR A 184 20.39 -9.95 3.85
C THR A 184 19.97 -11.15 3.01
N PRO A 185 20.23 -11.19 1.69
CA PRO A 185 19.79 -12.31 0.88
C PRO A 185 20.74 -13.50 1.08
N ASP A 186 20.44 -14.33 2.06
CA ASP A 186 21.11 -15.64 2.18
C ASP A 186 20.73 -16.58 1.03
N SER A 187 19.61 -16.26 0.36
CA SER A 187 19.01 -17.11 -0.67
C SER A 187 19.85 -17.28 -1.93
N TRP A 188 20.71 -16.32 -2.28
CA TRP A 188 21.53 -16.45 -3.50
C TRP A 188 22.61 -17.51 -3.38
N ASN A 189 23.19 -17.67 -2.19
CA ASN A 189 24.23 -18.66 -1.89
C ASN A 189 23.69 -19.89 -1.14
N ALA A 190 22.41 -19.90 -0.79
CA ALA A 190 21.81 -21.04 -0.12
C ALA A 190 21.70 -22.22 -1.11
N PRO A 191 22.08 -23.44 -0.72
CA PRO A 191 21.87 -24.62 -1.55
C PRO A 191 20.37 -24.78 -1.82
N LEU A 192 19.99 -25.02 -3.08
CA LEU A 192 18.61 -25.35 -3.44
C LEU A 192 18.19 -26.55 -2.59
N LYS A 193 17.17 -26.40 -1.78
CA LYS A 193 16.55 -27.54 -1.09
C LYS A 193 15.96 -28.45 -2.17
N LYS A 194 16.50 -29.67 -2.26
CA LYS A 194 15.97 -30.70 -3.14
C LYS A 194 14.62 -31.19 -2.66
#